data_9fb63f0a3fdbae7d95fe67a831fa0303
#
_entry.id   9fb63f0a3fdbae7d95fe67a831fa0303
#
_cell.length_a   1.000
_cell.length_b   1.000
_cell.length_c   1.000
_cell.angle_alpha   90.00
_cell.angle_beta   90.00
_cell.angle_gamma   90.00
#
_symmetry.space_group_name_H-M   'P 1'
#
loop_
_entity.id
_entity.type
_entity.pdbx_description
1 polymer ?
#
loop_
_entity_poly.entity_id
_entity_poly.type
_entity_poly.pdbx_seq_one_letter_code
_entity_poly.pdbx_strand_id
1 'polypeptide(L)'
;ALLGVIVPLLMGTALAWGAAAVGLIESNGMLENVFVGTILTATSVSITVETLKEMGKLETKVGNTILAAALIDDVLGLVALTLVSSLAGGGESVGLVLLKILGFFLFAAVAGVGANRLFCWMLKRQGGWATHRNSVLAFVLCLVMAYCAEEFFGVADITGAYAAGLAVACTPKGTYIQSKYNPLGYLLLTPVFFAAIGINVKLDGVSGGMLAFSVLLLVISVISKLAGCGLGAKLCGFTERESIQVGVGMVCRGEVALIVANRGLSMGVLSSAMMTPVVITVVGGTILTPILLKLVFRGEPQEKLVESRLADRYEKPEQLEDASQQLLDADAAMMRKNK
;
A
#
# COMPACT_ATOMS: atom_id res chain seq x y z
N ALA A 1 9.42 -9.89 -3.85
CA ALA A 1 8.78 -9.92 -2.54
C ALA A 1 9.60 -10.73 -1.51
N LEU A 2 9.83 -12.05 -1.67
CA LEU A 2 10.47 -12.89 -0.64
C LEU A 2 11.81 -12.33 -0.14
N LEU A 3 12.73 -11.96 -1.05
CA LEU A 3 13.99 -11.31 -0.67
C LEU A 3 13.75 -9.93 -0.02
N GLY A 4 12.69 -9.24 -0.43
CA GLY A 4 12.26 -7.96 0.16
C GLY A 4 11.76 -8.07 1.60
N VAL A 5 11.46 -9.28 2.10
CA VAL A 5 11.13 -9.56 3.51
C VAL A 5 12.34 -10.10 4.26
N ILE A 6 13.03 -11.10 3.70
CA ILE A 6 14.15 -11.78 4.37
C ILE A 6 15.33 -10.82 4.63
N VAL A 7 15.71 -10.02 3.62
CA VAL A 7 16.88 -9.13 3.75
C VAL A 7 16.65 -8.03 4.81
N PRO A 8 15.53 -7.28 4.82
CA PRO A 8 15.24 -6.34 5.90
C PRO A 8 15.12 -6.99 7.28
N LEU A 9 14.51 -8.18 7.36
CA LEU A 9 14.43 -8.92 8.62
C LEU A 9 15.82 -9.18 9.20
N LEU A 10 16.71 -9.77 8.39
CA LEU A 10 18.07 -10.10 8.83
C LEU A 10 18.91 -8.87 9.13
N MET A 11 18.90 -7.86 8.25
CA MET A 11 19.70 -6.65 8.43
C MET A 11 19.19 -5.82 9.62
N GLY A 12 17.88 -5.71 9.82
CA GLY A 12 17.29 -5.02 10.97
C GLY A 12 17.61 -5.71 12.29
N THR A 13 17.49 -7.05 12.32
CA THR A 13 17.88 -7.85 13.48
C THR A 13 19.37 -7.69 13.81
N ALA A 14 20.24 -7.78 12.80
CA ALA A 14 21.67 -7.63 12.98
C ALA A 14 22.05 -6.21 13.48
N LEU A 15 21.39 -5.18 12.95
CA LEU A 15 21.60 -3.81 13.41
C LEU A 15 21.18 -3.64 14.88
N ALA A 16 19.97 -4.11 15.24
CA ALA A 16 19.47 -3.99 16.63
C ALA A 16 20.37 -4.75 17.61
N TRP A 17 20.78 -5.96 17.24
CA TRP A 17 21.71 -6.75 18.04
C TRP A 17 23.08 -6.06 18.19
N GLY A 18 23.64 -5.53 17.10
CA GLY A 18 24.91 -4.82 17.12
C GLY A 18 24.85 -3.52 17.93
N ALA A 19 23.77 -2.77 17.82
CA ALA A 19 23.54 -1.55 18.58
C ALA A 19 23.40 -1.82 20.09
N ALA A 20 22.73 -2.91 20.48
CA ALA A 20 22.66 -3.38 21.86
C ALA A 20 24.04 -3.82 22.40
N ALA A 21 24.83 -4.52 21.57
CA ALA A 21 26.17 -4.96 21.95
C ALA A 21 27.15 -3.79 22.19
N VAL A 22 26.98 -2.69 21.46
CA VAL A 22 27.79 -1.45 21.63
C VAL A 22 27.23 -0.54 22.72
N GLY A 23 26.07 -0.85 23.29
CA GLY A 23 25.41 -0.05 24.34
C GLY A 23 24.75 1.23 23.84
N LEU A 24 24.42 1.33 22.55
CA LEU A 24 23.67 2.44 21.97
C LEU A 24 22.20 2.40 22.38
N ILE A 25 21.67 1.19 22.60
CA ILE A 25 20.29 0.94 23.01
C ILE A 25 20.27 -0.14 24.11
N GLU A 26 19.29 -0.06 24.99
CA GLU A 26 18.97 -1.14 25.92
C GLU A 26 18.00 -2.09 25.20
N SER A 27 18.37 -3.35 25.05
CA SER A 27 17.52 -4.38 24.43
C SER A 27 17.11 -5.42 25.46
N ASN A 28 15.83 -5.78 25.47
CA ASN A 28 15.26 -6.83 26.32
C ASN A 28 15.60 -8.25 25.85
N GLY A 29 16.49 -8.39 24.86
CA GLY A 29 16.97 -9.68 24.38
C GLY A 29 16.83 -9.90 22.90
N MET A 30 17.19 -11.12 22.46
CA MET A 30 17.23 -11.48 21.03
C MET A 30 15.87 -11.35 20.34
N LEU A 31 14.79 -11.59 21.05
CA LEU A 31 13.44 -11.52 20.50
C LEU A 31 13.03 -10.10 20.12
N GLU A 32 13.40 -9.10 20.94
CA GLU A 32 13.19 -7.68 20.61
C GLU A 32 13.96 -7.29 19.36
N ASN A 33 15.20 -7.73 19.22
CA ASN A 33 16.03 -7.47 18.05
C ASN A 33 15.43 -8.05 16.76
N VAL A 34 14.91 -9.28 16.83
CA VAL A 34 14.18 -9.93 15.71
C VAL A 34 12.91 -9.16 15.40
N PHE A 35 12.22 -8.64 16.42
CA PHE A 35 11.00 -7.87 16.25
C PHE A 35 11.28 -6.53 15.53
N VAL A 36 12.37 -5.85 15.85
CA VAL A 36 12.84 -4.66 15.12
C VAL A 36 13.09 -5.00 13.63
N GLY A 37 13.72 -6.15 13.37
CA GLY A 37 13.86 -6.66 12.00
C GLY A 37 12.52 -6.88 11.32
N THR A 38 11.53 -7.43 12.03
CA THR A 38 10.16 -7.65 11.51
C THR A 38 9.46 -6.32 11.19
N ILE A 39 9.63 -5.28 12.00
CA ILE A 39 9.11 -3.93 11.70
C ILE A 39 9.68 -3.43 10.36
N LEU A 40 10.97 -3.71 10.08
CA LEU A 40 11.59 -3.32 8.82
C LEU A 40 11.12 -4.15 7.62
N THR A 41 10.39 -5.23 7.77
CA THR A 41 9.78 -5.93 6.62
C THR A 41 8.57 -5.18 6.09
N ALA A 42 7.78 -4.54 6.95
CA ALA A 42 6.56 -3.83 6.58
C ALA A 42 6.83 -2.74 5.54
N THR A 43 6.03 -2.69 4.47
CA THR A 43 6.14 -1.70 3.38
C THR A 43 4.84 -0.92 3.28
N SER A 44 4.90 0.39 3.07
CA SER A 44 3.73 1.20 2.72
C SER A 44 3.73 1.48 1.23
N VAL A 45 2.68 1.03 0.56
CA VAL A 45 2.56 1.17 -0.90
C VAL A 45 1.93 2.50 -1.28
N SER A 46 1.10 3.08 -0.42
CA SER A 46 0.26 4.25 -0.71
C SER A 46 1.07 5.42 -1.25
N ILE A 47 2.18 5.77 -0.61
CA ILE A 47 3.04 6.91 -0.99
C ILE A 47 3.78 6.62 -2.29
N THR A 48 4.29 5.40 -2.45
CA THR A 48 4.97 4.96 -3.68
C THR A 48 4.01 5.02 -4.86
N VAL A 49 2.79 4.51 -4.71
CA VAL A 49 1.75 4.53 -5.74
C VAL A 49 1.38 5.94 -6.12
N GLU A 50 1.13 6.82 -5.15
CA GLU A 50 0.78 8.22 -5.44
C GLU A 50 1.91 8.94 -6.16
N THR A 51 3.17 8.74 -5.72
CA THR A 51 4.35 9.32 -6.39
C THR A 51 4.52 8.79 -7.82
N LEU A 52 4.37 7.47 -8.04
CA LEU A 52 4.43 6.88 -9.39
C LEU A 52 3.31 7.36 -10.28
N LYS A 53 2.11 7.57 -9.73
CA LYS A 53 0.95 8.11 -10.42
C LYS A 53 1.18 9.56 -10.84
N GLU A 54 1.69 10.42 -9.94
CA GLU A 54 2.06 11.80 -10.26
C GLU A 54 3.13 11.88 -11.38
N MET A 55 4.07 10.92 -11.38
CA MET A 55 5.11 10.84 -12.43
C MET A 55 4.62 10.18 -13.73
N GLY A 56 3.38 9.68 -13.80
CA GLY A 56 2.88 8.91 -14.95
C GLY A 56 3.60 7.57 -15.17
N LYS A 57 4.18 6.98 -14.10
CA LYS A 57 4.98 5.75 -14.17
C LYS A 57 4.29 4.54 -13.52
N LEU A 58 3.08 4.70 -13.00
CA LEU A 58 2.36 3.63 -12.31
C LEU A 58 2.01 2.45 -13.23
N GLU A 59 1.59 2.74 -14.46
CA GLU A 59 1.18 1.72 -15.45
C GLU A 59 2.35 1.09 -16.23
N THR A 60 3.59 1.49 -15.90
CA THR A 60 4.78 0.88 -16.50
C THR A 60 5.03 -0.54 -15.95
N LYS A 61 5.88 -1.31 -16.65
CA LYS A 61 6.35 -2.62 -16.18
C LYS A 61 6.88 -2.57 -14.74
N VAL A 62 7.66 -1.53 -14.42
CA VAL A 62 8.23 -1.32 -13.09
C VAL A 62 7.13 -0.98 -12.07
N GLY A 63 6.23 -0.04 -12.38
CA GLY A 63 5.14 0.35 -11.49
C GLY A 63 4.21 -0.83 -11.15
N ASN A 64 3.79 -1.58 -12.16
CA ASN A 64 2.98 -2.79 -11.96
C ASN A 64 3.71 -3.86 -11.14
N THR A 65 5.04 -3.99 -11.32
CA THR A 65 5.85 -4.93 -10.53
C THR A 65 5.95 -4.51 -9.07
N ILE A 66 6.13 -3.21 -8.80
CA ILE A 66 6.13 -2.67 -7.43
C ILE A 66 4.79 -2.95 -6.74
N LEU A 67 3.66 -2.69 -7.42
CA LEU A 67 2.32 -2.98 -6.88
C LEU A 67 2.15 -4.46 -6.55
N ALA A 68 2.43 -5.34 -7.50
CA ALA A 68 2.30 -6.78 -7.30
C ALA A 68 3.24 -7.30 -6.20
N ALA A 69 4.50 -6.80 -6.16
CA ALA A 69 5.45 -7.18 -5.15
C ALA A 69 5.02 -6.74 -3.75
N ALA A 70 4.42 -5.56 -3.63
CA ALA A 70 3.96 -5.02 -2.37
C ALA A 70 2.77 -5.79 -1.79
N LEU A 71 1.80 -6.19 -2.63
CA LEU A 71 0.70 -7.06 -2.18
C LEU A 71 1.19 -8.41 -1.63
N ILE A 72 2.21 -9.00 -2.26
CA ILE A 72 2.81 -10.24 -1.77
C ILE A 72 3.63 -9.97 -0.50
N ASP A 73 4.30 -8.81 -0.42
CA ASP A 73 5.09 -8.38 0.73
C ASP A 73 4.21 -8.23 1.99
N ASP A 74 3.00 -7.70 1.86
CA ASP A 74 2.03 -7.58 2.95
C ASP A 74 1.67 -8.95 3.53
N VAL A 75 1.38 -9.92 2.67
CA VAL A 75 1.08 -11.30 3.11
C VAL A 75 2.29 -11.94 3.80
N LEU A 76 3.49 -11.79 3.22
CA LEU A 76 4.72 -12.33 3.80
C LEU A 76 5.09 -11.63 5.11
N GLY A 77 4.88 -10.32 5.20
CA GLY A 77 5.07 -9.52 6.41
C GLY A 77 4.16 -9.99 7.55
N LEU A 78 2.90 -10.29 7.25
CA LEU A 78 1.95 -10.84 8.21
C LEU A 78 2.39 -12.23 8.69
N VAL A 79 2.87 -13.09 7.80
CA VAL A 79 3.43 -14.40 8.16
C VAL A 79 4.66 -14.22 9.07
N ALA A 80 5.57 -13.31 8.72
CA ALA A 80 6.76 -13.03 9.54
C ALA A 80 6.38 -12.51 10.93
N LEU A 81 5.44 -11.56 11.02
CA LEU A 81 4.91 -11.05 12.27
C LEU A 81 4.32 -12.18 13.13
N THR A 82 3.53 -13.06 12.51
CA THR A 82 2.89 -14.18 13.23
C THR A 82 3.93 -15.18 13.76
N LEU A 83 4.95 -15.49 12.97
CA LEU A 83 6.04 -16.37 13.41
C LEU A 83 6.75 -15.77 14.63
N VAL A 84 7.11 -14.50 14.59
CA VAL A 84 7.81 -13.84 15.69
C VAL A 84 6.91 -13.68 16.92
N SER A 85 5.63 -13.36 16.71
CA SER A 85 4.63 -13.29 17.78
C SER A 85 4.39 -14.65 18.45
N SER A 86 4.39 -15.72 17.68
CA SER A 86 4.26 -17.10 18.21
C SER A 86 5.47 -17.48 19.08
N LEU A 87 6.68 -17.09 18.68
CA LEU A 87 7.89 -17.29 19.48
C LEU A 87 7.86 -16.50 20.80
N ALA A 88 7.14 -15.39 20.84
CA ALA A 88 6.90 -14.60 22.04
C ALA A 88 5.87 -15.20 23.01
N GLY A 89 5.25 -16.34 22.65
CA GLY A 89 4.24 -17.01 23.48
C GLY A 89 2.84 -16.38 23.45
N GLY A 90 2.58 -15.44 22.55
CA GLY A 90 1.31 -14.68 22.47
C GLY A 90 0.60 -14.71 21.11
N GLY A 91 1.11 -15.48 20.13
CA GLY A 91 0.58 -15.50 18.77
C GLY A 91 -0.33 -16.70 18.47
N GLU A 92 -1.17 -16.54 17.43
CA GLU A 92 -1.89 -17.66 16.82
C GLU A 92 -0.90 -18.65 16.18
N SER A 93 -1.29 -19.92 16.05
CA SER A 93 -0.45 -20.91 15.36
C SER A 93 -0.27 -20.53 13.90
N VAL A 94 0.96 -20.69 13.38
CA VAL A 94 1.29 -20.36 11.96
C VAL A 94 0.36 -21.07 10.99
N GLY A 95 -0.02 -22.32 11.25
CA GLY A 95 -0.95 -23.08 10.43
C GLY A 95 -2.34 -22.43 10.36
N LEU A 96 -2.84 -21.89 11.46
CA LEU A 96 -4.14 -21.20 11.51
C LEU A 96 -4.08 -19.90 10.69
N VAL A 97 -2.98 -19.14 10.76
CA VAL A 97 -2.81 -17.91 9.99
C VAL A 97 -2.72 -18.19 8.50
N LEU A 98 -1.95 -19.21 8.09
CA LEU A 98 -1.90 -19.62 6.69
C LEU A 98 -3.29 -20.08 6.18
N LEU A 99 -4.05 -20.79 7.02
CA LEU A 99 -5.42 -21.18 6.70
C LEU A 99 -6.35 -19.96 6.55
N LYS A 100 -6.22 -18.97 7.43
CA LYS A 100 -6.97 -17.68 7.33
C LYS A 100 -6.62 -16.93 6.05
N ILE A 101 -5.34 -16.83 5.70
CA ILE A 101 -4.88 -16.18 4.46
C ILE A 101 -5.46 -16.90 3.24
N LEU A 102 -5.38 -18.23 3.18
CA LEU A 102 -5.94 -19.01 2.09
C LEU A 102 -7.46 -18.84 2.01
N GLY A 103 -8.15 -18.87 3.15
CA GLY A 103 -9.57 -18.61 3.27
C GLY A 103 -9.95 -17.21 2.76
N PHE A 104 -9.14 -16.21 3.06
CA PHE A 104 -9.33 -14.85 2.55
C PHE A 104 -9.24 -14.80 1.02
N PHE A 105 -8.23 -15.40 0.40
CA PHE A 105 -8.12 -15.39 -1.07
C PHE A 105 -9.30 -16.10 -1.74
N LEU A 106 -9.78 -17.20 -1.17
CA LEU A 106 -10.98 -17.89 -1.65
C LEU A 106 -12.22 -16.99 -1.50
N PHE A 107 -12.39 -16.37 -0.32
CA PHE A 107 -13.47 -15.41 -0.07
C PHE A 107 -13.41 -14.23 -1.05
N ALA A 108 -12.23 -13.63 -1.24
CA ALA A 108 -12.03 -12.50 -2.14
C ALA A 108 -12.36 -12.86 -3.60
N ALA A 109 -11.99 -14.06 -4.05
CA ALA A 109 -12.35 -14.55 -5.37
C ALA A 109 -13.87 -14.70 -5.54
N VAL A 110 -14.54 -15.36 -4.58
CA VAL A 110 -15.99 -15.58 -4.62
C VAL A 110 -16.76 -14.26 -4.51
N ALA A 111 -16.41 -13.44 -3.51
CA ALA A 111 -17.02 -12.12 -3.28
C ALA A 111 -16.76 -11.16 -4.45
N GLY A 112 -15.54 -11.16 -5.00
CA GLY A 112 -15.16 -10.34 -6.15
C GLY A 112 -15.96 -10.70 -7.41
N VAL A 113 -16.09 -12.00 -7.73
CA VAL A 113 -16.92 -12.48 -8.86
C VAL A 113 -18.39 -12.16 -8.62
N GLY A 114 -18.87 -12.36 -7.40
CA GLY A 114 -20.25 -12.03 -6.99
C GLY A 114 -20.54 -10.53 -7.14
N ALA A 115 -19.65 -9.70 -6.63
CA ALA A 115 -19.74 -8.26 -6.75
C ALA A 115 -19.72 -7.79 -8.22
N ASN A 116 -18.77 -8.30 -9.02
CA ASN A 116 -18.71 -7.98 -10.45
C ASN A 116 -20.03 -8.34 -11.17
N ARG A 117 -20.57 -9.53 -10.94
CA ARG A 117 -21.87 -9.95 -11.51
C ARG A 117 -23.02 -9.06 -11.06
N LEU A 118 -23.04 -8.69 -9.76
CA LEU A 118 -24.04 -7.80 -9.21
C LEU A 118 -23.98 -6.41 -9.86
N PHE A 119 -22.78 -5.84 -9.97
CA PHE A 119 -22.57 -4.56 -10.65
C PHE A 119 -22.98 -4.62 -12.12
N CYS A 120 -22.57 -5.65 -12.86
CA CYS A 120 -22.96 -5.82 -14.26
C CYS A 120 -24.49 -5.99 -14.42
N TRP A 121 -25.14 -6.72 -13.52
CA TRP A 121 -26.60 -6.90 -13.52
C TRP A 121 -27.32 -5.57 -13.23
N MET A 122 -26.85 -4.83 -12.22
CA MET A 122 -27.39 -3.52 -11.87
C MET A 122 -27.25 -2.52 -13.03
N LEU A 123 -26.09 -2.49 -13.69
CA LEU A 123 -25.83 -1.61 -14.83
C LEU A 123 -26.76 -1.90 -16.01
N LYS A 124 -27.06 -3.18 -16.29
CA LYS A 124 -27.99 -3.60 -17.35
C LYS A 124 -29.44 -3.19 -17.04
N ARG A 125 -29.84 -3.18 -15.76
CA ARG A 125 -31.23 -2.94 -15.34
C ARG A 125 -31.58 -1.44 -15.21
N GLN A 126 -30.60 -0.56 -15.07
CA GLN A 126 -30.81 0.82 -14.61
C GLN A 126 -30.72 1.89 -15.71
N GLY A 127 -30.55 1.55 -16.96
CA GLY A 127 -30.67 2.49 -18.07
C GLY A 127 -29.91 3.82 -17.91
N GLY A 128 -28.68 3.82 -17.45
CA GLY A 128 -27.80 4.99 -17.47
C GLY A 128 -27.93 6.02 -16.33
N TRP A 129 -29.06 6.14 -15.66
CA TRP A 129 -29.36 7.23 -14.70
C TRP A 129 -28.81 7.06 -13.26
N ALA A 130 -28.27 5.92 -12.90
CA ALA A 130 -27.87 5.61 -11.51
C ALA A 130 -26.36 5.67 -11.27
N THR A 131 -25.66 6.57 -11.93
CA THR A 131 -24.18 6.63 -11.94
C THR A 131 -23.59 6.93 -10.54
N HIS A 132 -24.20 7.85 -9.79
CA HIS A 132 -23.77 8.18 -8.42
C HIS A 132 -23.98 7.00 -7.45
N ARG A 133 -25.08 6.26 -7.57
CA ARG A 133 -25.36 5.09 -6.73
C ARG A 133 -24.35 4.00 -6.92
N ASN A 134 -23.88 3.78 -8.13
CA ASN A 134 -22.88 2.75 -8.42
C ASN A 134 -21.52 3.10 -7.79
N SER A 135 -21.14 4.39 -7.78
CA SER A 135 -19.96 4.83 -7.07
C SER A 135 -20.08 4.58 -5.57
N VAL A 136 -21.19 5.01 -4.94
CA VAL A 136 -21.39 4.77 -3.50
C VAL A 136 -21.34 3.27 -3.17
N LEU A 137 -21.95 2.42 -3.98
CA LEU A 137 -21.92 0.97 -3.78
C LEU A 137 -20.51 0.39 -3.92
N ALA A 138 -19.70 0.90 -4.86
CA ALA A 138 -18.30 0.50 -4.99
C ALA A 138 -17.49 0.87 -3.75
N PHE A 139 -17.76 2.04 -3.14
CA PHE A 139 -17.13 2.45 -1.89
C PHE A 139 -17.54 1.56 -0.72
N VAL A 140 -18.83 1.28 -0.60
CA VAL A 140 -19.34 0.36 0.43
C VAL A 140 -18.71 -1.02 0.27
N LEU A 141 -18.62 -1.53 -0.96
CA LEU A 141 -17.96 -2.81 -1.24
C LEU A 141 -16.48 -2.78 -0.79
N CYS A 142 -15.76 -1.69 -1.10
CA CYS A 142 -14.38 -1.51 -0.69
C CYS A 142 -14.23 -1.58 0.83
N LEU A 143 -15.06 -0.83 1.58
CA LEU A 143 -15.03 -0.82 3.04
C LEU A 143 -15.41 -2.17 3.65
N VAL A 144 -16.43 -2.83 3.11
CA VAL A 144 -16.86 -4.17 3.58
C VAL A 144 -15.79 -5.20 3.35
N MET A 145 -15.15 -5.21 2.16
CA MET A 145 -14.07 -6.15 1.85
C MET A 145 -12.83 -5.89 2.70
N ALA A 146 -12.48 -4.61 2.96
CA ALA A 146 -11.40 -4.23 3.85
C ALA A 146 -11.66 -4.71 5.29
N TYR A 147 -12.85 -4.43 5.81
CA TYR A 147 -13.29 -4.88 7.14
C TYR A 147 -13.27 -6.41 7.26
N CYS A 148 -13.81 -7.12 6.26
CA CYS A 148 -13.79 -8.59 6.27
C CYS A 148 -12.36 -9.15 6.24
N ALA A 149 -11.44 -8.54 5.49
CA ALA A 149 -10.05 -8.96 5.43
C ALA A 149 -9.38 -8.89 6.81
N GLU A 150 -9.55 -7.79 7.50
CA GLU A 150 -8.92 -7.55 8.81
C GLU A 150 -9.58 -8.33 9.92
N GLU A 151 -10.90 -8.23 10.09
CA GLU A 151 -11.62 -8.76 11.26
C GLU A 151 -11.77 -10.29 11.21
N PHE A 152 -12.11 -10.87 10.05
CA PHE A 152 -12.37 -12.31 9.96
C PHE A 152 -11.14 -13.12 9.59
N PHE A 153 -10.26 -12.55 8.77
CA PHE A 153 -9.11 -13.28 8.25
C PHE A 153 -7.77 -12.81 8.82
N GLY A 154 -7.73 -11.66 9.50
CA GLY A 154 -6.48 -11.09 10.02
C GLY A 154 -5.50 -10.69 8.92
N VAL A 155 -5.99 -10.45 7.69
CA VAL A 155 -5.21 -9.97 6.55
C VAL A 155 -5.34 -8.45 6.51
N ALA A 156 -4.30 -7.75 6.03
CA ALA A 156 -4.33 -6.29 5.93
C ALA A 156 -5.57 -5.79 5.16
N ASP A 157 -6.24 -4.79 5.70
CA ASP A 157 -7.44 -4.14 5.16
C ASP A 157 -7.24 -3.66 3.71
N ILE A 158 -6.04 -3.15 3.42
CA ILE A 158 -5.66 -2.71 2.07
C ILE A 158 -5.77 -3.83 1.03
N THR A 159 -5.49 -5.09 1.41
CA THR A 159 -5.62 -6.25 0.51
C THR A 159 -7.09 -6.53 0.17
N GLY A 160 -7.98 -6.37 1.16
CA GLY A 160 -9.44 -6.46 0.95
C GLY A 160 -9.96 -5.34 0.05
N ALA A 161 -9.53 -4.11 0.30
CA ALA A 161 -9.86 -2.95 -0.53
C ALA A 161 -9.38 -3.12 -1.98
N TYR A 162 -8.17 -3.65 -2.18
CA TYR A 162 -7.62 -3.93 -3.50
C TYR A 162 -8.44 -4.98 -4.26
N ALA A 163 -8.83 -6.08 -3.59
CA ALA A 163 -9.68 -7.11 -4.20
C ALA A 163 -11.04 -6.52 -4.64
N ALA A 164 -11.65 -5.64 -3.85
CA ALA A 164 -12.86 -4.92 -4.22
C ALA A 164 -12.63 -4.00 -5.43
N GLY A 165 -11.53 -3.25 -5.43
CA GLY A 165 -11.13 -2.39 -6.54
C GLY A 165 -10.97 -3.16 -7.85
N LEU A 166 -10.31 -4.33 -7.81
CA LEU A 166 -10.14 -5.21 -8.95
C LEU A 166 -11.49 -5.70 -9.50
N ALA A 167 -12.42 -6.11 -8.61
CA ALA A 167 -13.76 -6.55 -9.00
C ALA A 167 -14.54 -5.44 -9.72
N VAL A 168 -14.42 -4.18 -9.25
CA VAL A 168 -15.06 -3.00 -9.85
C VAL A 168 -14.37 -2.59 -11.15
N ALA A 169 -13.04 -2.65 -11.22
CA ALA A 169 -12.26 -2.32 -12.42
C ALA A 169 -12.64 -3.20 -13.63
N CYS A 170 -12.99 -4.47 -13.38
CA CYS A 170 -13.48 -5.38 -14.42
C CYS A 170 -14.91 -5.07 -14.91
N THR A 171 -15.57 -4.02 -14.41
CA THR A 171 -16.90 -3.60 -14.87
C THR A 171 -16.82 -2.56 -16.00
N PRO A 172 -17.84 -2.46 -16.89
CA PRO A 172 -17.84 -1.48 -18.00
C PRO A 172 -17.73 -0.02 -17.56
N LYS A 173 -18.05 0.30 -16.32
CA LYS A 173 -17.95 1.66 -15.72
C LYS A 173 -16.82 1.80 -14.70
N GLY A 174 -15.87 0.88 -14.65
CA GLY A 174 -14.75 0.92 -13.70
C GLY A 174 -13.97 2.23 -13.75
N THR A 175 -13.59 2.69 -14.95
CA THR A 175 -12.86 3.96 -15.16
C THR A 175 -13.65 5.18 -14.67
N TYR A 176 -14.97 5.21 -14.92
CA TYR A 176 -15.83 6.28 -14.43
C TYR A 176 -15.89 6.30 -12.90
N ILE A 177 -16.06 5.14 -12.26
CA ILE A 177 -16.07 5.02 -10.80
C ILE A 177 -14.74 5.50 -10.24
N GLN A 178 -13.61 5.08 -10.82
CA GLN A 178 -12.27 5.51 -10.43
C GLN A 178 -12.10 7.04 -10.50
N SER A 179 -12.59 7.69 -11.56
CA SER A 179 -12.49 9.15 -11.71
C SER A 179 -13.22 9.92 -10.60
N LYS A 180 -14.30 9.38 -10.06
CA LYS A 180 -15.04 10.00 -8.95
C LYS A 180 -14.33 9.88 -7.59
N TYR A 181 -13.45 8.88 -7.42
CA TYR A 181 -12.68 8.71 -6.16
C TYR A 181 -11.36 9.46 -6.14
N ASN A 182 -10.78 9.75 -7.29
CA ASN A 182 -9.51 10.49 -7.36
C ASN A 182 -9.58 11.83 -6.60
N PRO A 183 -10.61 12.69 -6.77
CA PRO A 183 -10.71 13.94 -6.01
C PRO A 183 -10.86 13.71 -4.49
N LEU A 184 -11.64 12.71 -4.08
CA LEU A 184 -11.83 12.39 -2.66
C LEU A 184 -10.52 11.93 -2.01
N GLY A 185 -9.79 11.06 -2.71
CA GLY A 185 -8.47 10.59 -2.26
C GLY A 185 -7.52 11.76 -2.09
N TYR A 186 -7.35 12.57 -3.12
CA TYR A 186 -6.38 13.65 -3.16
C TYR A 186 -6.72 14.81 -2.20
N LEU A 187 -7.98 15.26 -2.16
CA LEU A 187 -8.39 16.45 -1.40
C LEU A 187 -8.64 16.16 0.09
N LEU A 188 -9.05 14.95 0.44
CA LEU A 188 -9.45 14.64 1.81
C LEU A 188 -8.61 13.53 2.44
N LEU A 189 -8.57 12.34 1.82
CA LEU A 189 -7.99 11.17 2.49
C LEU A 189 -6.47 11.27 2.61
N THR A 190 -5.77 11.72 1.57
CA THR A 190 -4.31 11.86 1.58
C THR A 190 -3.81 12.90 2.59
N PRO A 191 -4.36 14.13 2.68
CA PRO A 191 -3.95 15.08 3.72
C PRO A 191 -4.25 14.60 5.14
N VAL A 192 -5.41 13.97 5.37
CA VAL A 192 -5.76 13.41 6.69
C VAL A 192 -4.79 12.30 7.08
N PHE A 193 -4.42 11.42 6.14
CA PHE A 193 -3.45 10.36 6.35
C PHE A 193 -2.08 10.91 6.78
N PHE A 194 -1.53 11.90 6.06
CA PHE A 194 -0.25 12.51 6.43
C PHE A 194 -0.33 13.27 7.76
N ALA A 195 -1.43 13.96 8.03
CA ALA A 195 -1.64 14.63 9.32
C ALA A 195 -1.68 13.62 10.47
N ALA A 196 -2.36 12.50 10.31
CA ALA A 196 -2.43 11.43 11.31
C ALA A 196 -1.05 10.84 11.62
N ILE A 197 -0.21 10.62 10.60
CA ILE A 197 1.19 10.20 10.81
C ILE A 197 1.95 11.25 11.63
N GLY A 198 1.84 12.54 11.24
CA GLY A 198 2.57 13.64 11.91
C GLY A 198 2.22 13.79 13.38
N ILE A 199 0.94 13.66 13.75
CA ILE A 199 0.46 13.80 15.14
C ILE A 199 0.99 12.68 16.04
N ASN A 200 1.23 11.49 15.49
CA ASN A 200 1.75 10.33 16.25
C ASN A 200 3.25 10.45 16.57
N VAL A 201 3.96 11.40 16.00
CA VAL A 201 5.39 11.63 16.27
C VAL A 201 5.55 12.30 17.64
N LYS A 202 5.95 11.55 18.64
CA LYS A 202 6.35 12.04 19.96
C LYS A 202 7.87 11.95 20.07
N LEU A 203 8.53 13.09 20.20
CA LEU A 203 10.00 13.19 20.31
C LEU A 203 10.48 13.39 21.76
N ASP A 204 9.68 12.99 22.75
CA ASP A 204 10.00 13.18 24.16
C ASP A 204 11.10 12.21 24.60
N GLY A 205 12.14 12.70 25.24
CA GLY A 205 13.17 11.90 25.91
C GLY A 205 14.21 11.22 25.00
N VAL A 206 14.47 11.78 23.81
CA VAL A 206 15.45 11.21 22.86
C VAL A 206 16.88 11.42 23.35
N SER A 207 17.60 10.35 23.72
CA SER A 207 19.03 10.38 23.99
C SER A 207 19.83 10.44 22.68
N GLY A 208 21.09 10.94 22.75
CA GLY A 208 21.98 10.99 21.57
C GLY A 208 22.24 9.61 20.96
N GLY A 209 22.37 8.57 21.78
CA GLY A 209 22.50 7.17 21.30
C GLY A 209 21.26 6.69 20.56
N MET A 210 20.08 6.99 21.08
CA MET A 210 18.81 6.63 20.44
C MET A 210 18.62 7.36 19.11
N LEU A 211 19.03 8.62 18.99
CA LEU A 211 18.99 9.35 17.73
C LEU A 211 19.95 8.73 16.71
N ALA A 212 21.17 8.39 17.12
CA ALA A 212 22.14 7.70 16.25
C ALA A 212 21.60 6.36 15.77
N PHE A 213 20.99 5.57 16.66
CA PHE A 213 20.34 4.31 16.29
C PHE A 213 19.17 4.54 15.31
N SER A 214 18.35 5.57 15.50
CA SER A 214 17.24 5.92 14.60
C SER A 214 17.71 6.22 13.18
N VAL A 215 18.79 7.00 13.07
CA VAL A 215 19.40 7.32 11.76
C VAL A 215 19.98 6.05 11.10
N LEU A 216 20.67 5.21 11.87
CA LEU A 216 21.19 3.95 11.38
C LEU A 216 20.07 3.01 10.94
N LEU A 217 18.99 2.95 11.70
CA LEU A 217 17.80 2.14 11.38
C LEU A 217 17.15 2.62 10.08
N LEU A 218 17.03 3.94 9.88
CA LEU A 218 16.53 4.53 8.64
C LEU A 218 17.43 4.16 7.44
N VAL A 219 18.74 4.32 7.57
CA VAL A 219 19.71 3.99 6.50
C VAL A 219 19.63 2.49 6.16
N ILE A 220 19.63 1.63 7.16
CA ILE A 220 19.51 0.17 6.96
C ILE A 220 18.15 -0.19 6.36
N SER A 221 17.08 0.49 6.75
CA SER A 221 15.74 0.33 6.17
C SER A 221 15.75 0.58 4.65
N VAL A 222 16.42 1.64 4.19
CA VAL A 222 16.56 1.96 2.76
C VAL A 222 17.42 0.92 2.06
N ILE A 223 18.63 0.66 2.58
CA ILE A 223 19.60 -0.25 1.95
C ILE A 223 19.07 -1.68 1.86
N SER A 224 18.41 -2.16 2.91
CA SER A 224 17.90 -3.54 2.96
C SER A 224 16.79 -3.79 1.94
N LYS A 225 15.89 -2.83 1.73
CA LYS A 225 14.84 -2.94 0.70
C LYS A 225 15.42 -2.79 -0.70
N LEU A 226 16.31 -1.81 -0.89
CA LEU A 226 17.01 -1.64 -2.16
C LEU A 226 17.76 -2.92 -2.57
N ALA A 227 18.51 -3.50 -1.64
CA ALA A 227 19.24 -4.75 -1.88
C ALA A 227 18.27 -5.93 -2.07
N GLY A 228 17.31 -6.14 -1.16
CA GLY A 228 16.40 -7.29 -1.20
C GLY A 228 15.50 -7.28 -2.42
N CYS A 229 14.75 -6.21 -2.64
CA CYS A 229 13.83 -6.10 -3.77
C CYS A 229 14.56 -5.88 -5.10
N GLY A 230 15.66 -5.10 -5.10
CA GLY A 230 16.49 -4.89 -6.28
C GLY A 230 17.14 -6.18 -6.77
N LEU A 231 17.76 -6.97 -5.87
CA LEU A 231 18.29 -8.29 -6.22
C LEU A 231 17.19 -9.24 -6.68
N GLY A 232 16.03 -9.23 -6.03
CA GLY A 232 14.89 -10.02 -6.44
C GLY A 232 14.40 -9.68 -7.84
N ALA A 233 14.34 -8.40 -8.20
CA ALA A 233 14.00 -7.95 -9.55
C ALA A 233 15.07 -8.37 -10.57
N LYS A 234 16.35 -8.22 -10.23
CA LYS A 234 17.47 -8.63 -11.10
C LYS A 234 17.44 -10.13 -11.41
N LEU A 235 17.14 -10.96 -10.41
CA LEU A 235 17.00 -12.42 -10.58
C LEU A 235 15.79 -12.78 -11.47
N CYS A 236 14.78 -11.93 -11.52
CA CYS A 236 13.62 -12.08 -12.40
C CYS A 236 13.83 -11.53 -13.83
N GLY A 237 15.06 -11.13 -14.19
CA GLY A 237 15.41 -10.67 -15.53
C GLY A 237 15.13 -9.20 -15.81
N PHE A 238 14.99 -8.37 -14.77
CA PHE A 238 14.92 -6.92 -14.91
C PHE A 238 16.33 -6.35 -15.16
N THR A 239 16.41 -5.26 -15.90
CA THR A 239 17.65 -4.51 -16.09
C THR A 239 18.15 -3.93 -14.76
N GLU A 240 19.41 -3.54 -14.68
CA GLU A 240 19.97 -2.96 -13.44
C GLU A 240 19.19 -1.71 -13.00
N ARG A 241 18.85 -0.86 -13.96
CA ARG A 241 18.09 0.36 -13.68
C ARG A 241 16.68 0.06 -13.18
N GLU A 242 15.94 -0.82 -13.87
CA GLU A 242 14.61 -1.26 -13.43
C GLU A 242 14.68 -1.93 -12.05
N SER A 243 15.72 -2.71 -11.77
CA SER A 243 15.92 -3.37 -10.48
C SER A 243 16.11 -2.36 -9.33
N ILE A 244 16.88 -1.29 -9.58
CA ILE A 244 17.03 -0.18 -8.62
C ILE A 244 15.69 0.55 -8.43
N GLN A 245 14.95 0.79 -9.51
CA GLN A 245 13.62 1.43 -9.45
C GLN A 245 12.64 0.61 -8.62
N VAL A 246 12.59 -0.71 -8.81
CA VAL A 246 11.77 -1.62 -8.00
C VAL A 246 12.23 -1.58 -6.54
N GLY A 247 13.52 -1.65 -6.29
CA GLY A 247 14.08 -1.57 -4.93
C GLY A 247 13.72 -0.29 -4.22
N VAL A 248 13.88 0.87 -4.88
CA VAL A 248 13.52 2.19 -4.34
C VAL A 248 12.02 2.30 -4.12
N GLY A 249 11.20 1.77 -5.04
CA GLY A 249 9.74 1.78 -4.90
C GLY A 249 9.22 1.03 -3.66
N MET A 250 10.01 0.10 -3.14
CA MET A 250 9.67 -0.70 -1.96
C MET A 250 10.29 -0.16 -0.65
N VAL A 251 10.97 1.00 -0.68
CA VAL A 251 11.62 1.59 0.50
C VAL A 251 10.62 2.18 1.48
N CYS A 252 9.47 2.64 0.99
CA CYS A 252 8.49 3.37 1.79
C CYS A 252 8.05 2.58 3.03
N ARG A 253 8.02 3.27 4.17
CA ARG A 253 7.45 2.78 5.42
C ARG A 253 6.28 3.68 5.80
N GLY A 254 5.24 3.11 6.41
CA GLY A 254 4.05 3.85 6.80
C GLY A 254 3.35 3.24 8.00
N GLU A 255 2.04 3.33 8.00
CA GLU A 255 1.15 2.87 9.06
C GLU A 255 1.36 1.40 9.43
N VAL A 256 1.63 0.52 8.47
CA VAL A 256 1.82 -0.92 8.72
C VAL A 256 2.99 -1.16 9.69
N ALA A 257 4.10 -0.44 9.51
CA ALA A 257 5.25 -0.55 10.43
C ALA A 257 4.89 -0.11 11.85
N LEU A 258 4.06 0.94 11.99
CA LEU A 258 3.57 1.42 13.29
C LEU A 258 2.59 0.43 13.92
N ILE A 259 1.71 -0.20 13.14
CA ILE A 259 0.79 -1.25 13.62
C ILE A 259 1.59 -2.43 14.15
N VAL A 260 2.60 -2.90 13.39
CA VAL A 260 3.50 -3.97 13.83
C VAL A 260 4.22 -3.58 15.12
N ALA A 261 4.77 -2.38 15.21
CA ALA A 261 5.46 -1.89 16.42
C ALA A 261 4.52 -1.82 17.63
N ASN A 262 3.30 -1.28 17.46
CA ASN A 262 2.29 -1.26 18.53
C ASN A 262 1.88 -2.66 18.96
N ARG A 263 1.81 -3.61 18.05
CA ARG A 263 1.56 -5.01 18.38
C ARG A 263 2.67 -5.58 19.23
N GLY A 264 3.94 -5.32 18.88
CA GLY A 264 5.11 -5.73 19.67
C GLY A 264 5.11 -5.12 21.07
N LEU A 265 4.73 -3.84 21.17
CA LEU A 265 4.58 -3.15 22.46
C LEU A 265 3.49 -3.77 23.33
N SER A 266 2.30 -4.05 22.76
CA SER A 266 1.18 -4.65 23.47
C SER A 266 1.47 -6.07 23.97
N MET A 267 2.35 -6.78 23.29
CA MET A 267 2.82 -8.13 23.67
C MET A 267 3.99 -8.10 24.65
N GLY A 268 4.53 -6.93 25.00
CA GLY A 268 5.70 -6.79 25.86
C GLY A 268 7.02 -7.24 25.24
N VAL A 269 7.04 -7.50 23.92
CA VAL A 269 8.24 -7.90 23.17
C VAL A 269 9.11 -6.69 22.84
N LEU A 270 8.45 -5.57 22.49
CA LEU A 270 9.11 -4.31 22.16
C LEU A 270 9.05 -3.35 23.34
N SER A 271 10.17 -2.74 23.69
CA SER A 271 10.20 -1.69 24.71
C SER A 271 9.59 -0.37 24.19
N SER A 272 8.98 0.41 25.08
CA SER A 272 8.43 1.73 24.70
C SER A 272 9.49 2.68 24.13
N ALA A 273 10.74 2.53 24.54
CA ALA A 273 11.87 3.30 24.04
C ALA A 273 12.10 3.06 22.53
N MET A 274 11.84 1.85 22.02
CA MET A 274 12.00 1.50 20.60
C MET A 274 10.95 2.13 19.68
N MET A 275 9.84 2.68 20.22
CA MET A 275 8.85 3.36 19.39
C MET A 275 9.43 4.62 18.73
N THR A 276 10.29 5.36 19.41
CA THR A 276 10.90 6.59 18.83
C THR A 276 11.76 6.31 17.60
N PRO A 277 12.72 5.36 17.60
CA PRO A 277 13.44 4.94 16.39
C PRO A 277 12.53 4.47 15.25
N VAL A 278 11.50 3.72 15.58
CA VAL A 278 10.54 3.24 14.57
C VAL A 278 9.81 4.40 13.93
N VAL A 279 9.28 5.35 14.71
CA VAL A 279 8.56 6.52 14.19
C VAL A 279 9.48 7.38 13.32
N ILE A 280 10.71 7.65 13.76
CA ILE A 280 11.70 8.41 12.97
C ILE A 280 12.00 7.67 11.64
N THR A 281 12.12 6.36 11.67
CA THR A 281 12.34 5.55 10.45
C THR A 281 11.14 5.61 9.51
N VAL A 282 9.92 5.55 10.03
CA VAL A 282 8.68 5.67 9.23
C VAL A 282 8.59 7.04 8.59
N VAL A 283 8.72 8.11 9.36
CA VAL A 283 8.65 9.49 8.84
C VAL A 283 9.78 9.76 7.84
N GLY A 284 11.00 9.36 8.17
CA GLY A 284 12.14 9.51 7.27
C GLY A 284 11.97 8.73 5.98
N GLY A 285 11.52 7.49 6.05
CA GLY A 285 11.22 6.64 4.88
C GLY A 285 10.13 7.23 3.98
N THR A 286 9.07 7.77 4.61
CA THR A 286 7.97 8.46 3.91
C THR A 286 8.44 9.67 3.11
N ILE A 287 9.34 10.49 3.70
CA ILE A 287 9.88 11.68 3.04
C ILE A 287 10.92 11.31 1.97
N LEU A 288 11.77 10.34 2.26
CA LEU A 288 12.86 9.94 1.35
C LEU A 288 12.35 9.24 0.10
N THR A 289 11.29 8.45 0.19
CA THR A 289 10.81 7.62 -0.94
C THR A 289 10.43 8.44 -2.17
N PRO A 290 9.62 9.52 -2.13
CA PRO A 290 9.33 10.33 -3.30
C PRO A 290 10.58 10.97 -3.91
N ILE A 291 11.52 11.39 -3.06
CA ILE A 291 12.79 12.01 -3.51
C ILE A 291 13.62 10.98 -4.27
N LEU A 292 13.81 9.79 -3.70
CA LEU A 292 14.56 8.71 -4.32
C LEU A 292 13.90 8.23 -5.61
N LEU A 293 12.57 8.09 -5.65
CA LEU A 293 11.83 7.74 -6.87
C LEU A 293 12.06 8.76 -7.97
N LYS A 294 11.89 10.06 -7.68
CA LYS A 294 12.15 11.12 -8.67
C LYS A 294 13.59 11.11 -9.19
N LEU A 295 14.57 10.77 -8.35
CA LEU A 295 15.98 10.65 -8.76
C LEU A 295 16.21 9.46 -9.69
N VAL A 296 15.65 8.29 -9.37
CA VAL A 296 15.91 7.04 -10.12
C VAL A 296 15.15 7.01 -11.45
N PHE A 297 13.98 7.64 -11.53
CA PHE A 297 13.23 7.79 -12.77
C PHE A 297 13.64 9.01 -13.59
N ARG A 298 14.63 9.80 -13.14
CA ARG A 298 15.08 10.98 -13.87
C ARG A 298 15.66 10.61 -15.24
N GLY A 299 15.22 11.32 -16.28
CA GLY A 299 15.68 11.13 -17.66
C GLY A 299 14.99 10.00 -18.42
N GLU A 300 13.98 9.35 -17.85
CA GLU A 300 13.10 8.50 -18.63
C GLU A 300 12.03 9.34 -19.31
N PRO A 301 11.82 9.14 -20.62
CA PRO A 301 10.69 9.76 -21.28
C PRO A 301 9.42 9.33 -20.50
N GLN A 302 8.52 10.26 -20.25
CA GLN A 302 7.17 9.87 -19.91
C GLN A 302 6.73 8.96 -21.05
N GLU A 303 6.55 7.68 -20.78
CA GLU A 303 5.79 6.83 -21.69
C GLU A 303 4.43 7.53 -21.78
N LYS A 304 4.23 8.23 -22.87
CA LYS A 304 2.89 8.67 -23.21
C LYS A 304 2.07 7.39 -23.18
N LEU A 305 1.18 7.28 -22.20
CA LEU A 305 0.07 6.35 -22.25
C LEU A 305 -0.33 6.30 -23.71
N VAL A 306 -0.48 5.10 -24.27
CA VAL A 306 -1.02 4.94 -25.61
C VAL A 306 -2.31 5.74 -25.55
N GLU A 307 -2.22 7.00 -26.01
CA GLU A 307 -3.33 7.92 -26.07
C GLU A 307 -4.36 7.23 -26.95
N SER A 308 -5.26 6.48 -26.33
CA SER A 308 -6.44 6.09 -27.07
C SER A 308 -7.07 7.41 -27.48
N ARG A 309 -7.40 7.59 -28.76
CA ARG A 309 -8.08 8.80 -29.28
C ARG A 309 -9.33 9.17 -28.46
N LEU A 310 -9.77 8.27 -27.57
CA LEU A 310 -10.82 8.46 -26.58
C LEU A 310 -10.30 9.16 -25.30
N ALA A 311 -9.06 8.90 -24.83
CA ALA A 311 -8.49 9.56 -23.67
C ALA A 311 -8.25 11.05 -23.93
N ASP A 312 -7.74 11.41 -25.13
CA ASP A 312 -7.56 12.82 -25.55
C ASP A 312 -8.87 13.61 -25.59
N ARG A 313 -9.99 12.93 -25.85
CA ARG A 313 -11.32 13.55 -25.88
C ARG A 313 -11.90 13.80 -24.47
N TYR A 314 -11.37 13.13 -23.44
CA TYR A 314 -11.90 13.13 -22.07
C TYR A 314 -10.89 13.59 -21.02
N GLU A 315 -9.86 14.33 -21.43
CA GLU A 315 -8.79 14.82 -20.55
C GLU A 315 -9.30 15.82 -19.49
N LYS A 316 -10.48 16.41 -19.70
CA LYS A 316 -11.11 17.31 -18.72
C LYS A 316 -12.43 16.72 -18.23
N PRO A 317 -12.57 16.45 -16.90
CA PRO A 317 -13.85 16.01 -16.31
C PRO A 317 -15.03 16.94 -16.66
N GLU A 318 -14.77 18.25 -16.77
CA GLU A 318 -15.74 19.27 -17.17
C GLU A 318 -16.29 19.04 -18.58
N GLN A 319 -15.47 18.57 -19.53
CA GLN A 319 -15.92 18.28 -20.89
C GLN A 319 -16.81 17.03 -20.96
N LEU A 320 -16.64 16.09 -20.03
CA LEU A 320 -17.52 14.92 -19.90
C LEU A 320 -18.88 15.29 -19.29
N GLU A 321 -18.89 16.21 -18.33
CA GLU A 321 -20.14 16.74 -17.77
C GLU A 321 -20.90 17.57 -18.81
N ASP A 322 -20.21 18.43 -19.55
CA ASP A 322 -20.80 19.23 -20.64
C ASP A 322 -21.33 18.35 -21.78
N ALA A 323 -20.59 17.33 -22.22
CA ALA A 323 -21.04 16.41 -23.25
C ALA A 323 -22.22 15.55 -22.77
N SER A 324 -22.24 15.13 -21.51
CA SER A 324 -23.38 14.40 -20.95
C SER A 324 -24.62 15.27 -20.81
N GLN A 325 -24.46 16.55 -20.44
CA GLN A 325 -25.54 17.51 -20.34
C GLN A 325 -26.10 17.84 -21.74
N GLN A 326 -25.26 18.03 -22.74
CA GLN A 326 -25.71 18.25 -24.12
C GLN A 326 -26.48 17.04 -24.69
N LEU A 327 -26.08 15.81 -24.38
CA LEU A 327 -26.84 14.62 -24.76
C LEU A 327 -28.20 14.52 -24.07
N LEU A 328 -28.26 14.90 -22.79
CA LEU A 328 -29.50 14.93 -22.02
C LEU A 328 -30.47 15.99 -22.55
N ASP A 329 -29.95 17.18 -22.90
CA ASP A 329 -30.74 18.27 -23.46
C ASP A 329 -31.23 17.95 -24.87
N ALA A 330 -30.42 17.26 -25.69
CA ALA A 330 -30.81 16.78 -27.00
C ALA A 330 -31.92 15.72 -26.93
N ASP A 331 -31.82 14.79 -26.00
CA ASP A 331 -32.84 13.74 -25.77
C ASP A 331 -34.15 14.34 -25.24
N ALA A 332 -34.06 15.31 -24.34
CA ALA A 332 -35.23 16.06 -23.86
C ALA A 332 -35.89 16.86 -24.95
N ALA A 333 -35.11 17.44 -25.87
CA ALA A 333 -35.64 18.15 -27.03
C ALA A 333 -36.33 17.21 -28.03
N MET A 334 -35.78 16.02 -28.28
CA MET A 334 -36.41 15.00 -29.13
C MET A 334 -37.73 14.49 -28.53
N MET A 335 -37.78 14.26 -27.19
CA MET A 335 -39.03 13.86 -26.52
C MET A 335 -40.12 14.93 -26.55
N ARG A 336 -39.74 16.22 -26.60
CA ARG A 336 -40.70 17.34 -26.78
C ARG A 336 -41.25 17.47 -28.20
N LYS A 337 -40.47 17.05 -29.21
CA LYS A 337 -40.92 17.06 -30.62
C LYS A 337 -41.82 15.89 -30.98
N ASN A 338 -41.82 14.82 -30.21
CA ASN A 338 -42.64 13.63 -30.40
C ASN A 338 -43.93 13.58 -29.54
N LYS A 339 -44.24 14.69 -28.85
CA LYS A 339 -45.52 14.98 -28.21
C LYS A 339 -46.22 16.07 -29.01
#